data_5437412eaf40a0368cae7101b9475142
#
_entry.id   5437412eaf40a0368cae7101b9475142
#
_cell.length_a   1.000
_cell.length_b   1.000
_cell.length_c   1.000
_cell.angle_alpha   90.00
_cell.angle_beta   90.00
_cell.angle_gamma   90.00
#
_symmetry.space_group_name_H-M   'P 1'
#
loop_
_entity.id
_entity.type
_entity.pdbx_description
1 polymer ?
#
loop_
_entity_poly.entity_id
_entity_poly.type
_entity_poly.pdbx_seq_one_letter_code
_entity_poly.pdbx_strand_id
1 'polypeptide(L)'
;FLDVIREKRLLPEVPDYMLFKNEEQKEFSKIIEPKEDMLHLPNGKTFRRVRAPHPMGGLIFAYEDISDKLATTSAYNALLAVQSEMLENLFDAVIIFGSNGRLKFYNQSYVKLWECKKNFLDNEPNLNELLDSQKKFFSKDENWEDLKKDIMDHLLSMTTKTFILNRNEIDDIEVSAVNMSDGSMMITYKKIA
;
A
#
# COMPACT_ATOMS: atom_id res chain seq x y z
N PHE A 1 -33.01 24.25 -16.53
CA PHE A 1 -32.68 23.01 -15.82
C PHE A 1 -31.51 23.22 -14.86
N LEU A 2 -30.29 23.62 -15.32
CA LEU A 2 -29.11 23.82 -14.47
C LEU A 2 -29.36 24.81 -13.33
N ASP A 3 -30.09 25.90 -13.55
CA ASP A 3 -30.39 26.89 -12.52
C ASP A 3 -31.28 26.29 -11.41
N VAL A 4 -32.27 25.46 -11.76
CA VAL A 4 -33.15 24.79 -10.78
C VAL A 4 -32.41 23.79 -9.91
N ILE A 5 -31.47 22.99 -10.49
CA ILE A 5 -30.70 22.03 -9.71
C ILE A 5 -29.63 22.70 -8.85
N ARG A 6 -29.11 23.87 -9.28
CA ARG A 6 -28.26 24.72 -8.46
C ARG A 6 -28.97 25.25 -7.21
N GLU A 7 -30.17 25.80 -7.36
CA GLU A 7 -30.99 26.28 -6.23
C GLU A 7 -31.24 25.15 -5.21
N LYS A 8 -31.38 23.92 -5.66
CA LYS A 8 -31.53 22.72 -4.80
C LYS A 8 -30.19 22.19 -4.25
N ARG A 9 -29.06 22.86 -4.49
CA ARG A 9 -27.70 22.43 -4.11
C ARG A 9 -27.33 21.04 -4.61
N LEU A 10 -27.81 20.68 -5.80
CA LEU A 10 -27.53 19.41 -6.49
C LEU A 10 -26.47 19.58 -7.58
N LEU A 11 -25.71 20.66 -7.54
CA LEU A 11 -24.52 20.90 -8.37
C LEU A 11 -23.30 21.11 -7.49
N PRO A 12 -22.10 20.81 -8.01
CA PRO A 12 -20.85 21.18 -7.36
C PRO A 12 -20.76 22.69 -7.12
N GLU A 13 -20.10 23.10 -6.04
CA GLU A 13 -19.72 24.50 -5.86
C GLU A 13 -18.57 24.84 -6.81
N VAL A 14 -18.84 25.74 -7.73
CA VAL A 14 -17.86 26.21 -8.73
C VAL A 14 -17.61 27.70 -8.57
N PRO A 15 -16.36 28.17 -8.75
CA PRO A 15 -16.02 29.61 -8.61
C PRO A 15 -16.80 30.50 -9.55
N ASP A 16 -17.02 30.05 -10.80
CA ASP A 16 -17.77 30.75 -11.83
C ASP A 16 -18.86 29.84 -12.41
N TYR A 17 -20.09 30.07 -11.95
CA TYR A 17 -21.25 29.32 -12.43
C TYR A 17 -21.58 29.60 -13.89
N MET A 18 -21.37 30.83 -14.38
CA MET A 18 -21.68 31.16 -15.76
C MET A 18 -20.73 30.44 -16.73
N LEU A 19 -19.47 30.37 -16.36
CA LEU A 19 -18.47 29.60 -17.10
C LEU A 19 -18.86 28.12 -17.15
N PHE A 20 -19.13 27.53 -15.98
CA PHE A 20 -19.58 26.13 -15.86
C PHE A 20 -20.83 25.84 -16.70
N LYS A 21 -21.85 26.70 -16.63
CA LYS A 21 -23.09 26.56 -17.41
C LYS A 21 -22.83 26.60 -18.92
N ASN A 22 -21.96 27.51 -19.37
CA ASN A 22 -21.58 27.62 -20.77
C ASN A 22 -20.80 26.40 -21.26
N GLU A 23 -19.92 25.83 -20.43
CA GLU A 23 -19.18 24.61 -20.75
C GLU A 23 -20.10 23.41 -20.84
N GLU A 24 -21.00 23.20 -19.89
CA GLU A 24 -22.01 22.13 -19.94
C GLU A 24 -22.91 22.24 -21.18
N GLN A 25 -23.30 23.45 -21.58
CA GLN A 25 -24.08 23.67 -22.81
C GLN A 25 -23.30 23.35 -24.09
N LYS A 26 -22.02 23.74 -24.15
CA LYS A 26 -21.15 23.41 -25.30
C LYS A 26 -20.89 21.91 -25.43
N GLU A 27 -20.74 21.22 -24.30
CA GLU A 27 -20.54 19.77 -24.28
C GLU A 27 -21.76 19.02 -24.79
N PHE A 28 -22.99 19.56 -24.58
CA PHE A 28 -24.22 18.94 -25.05
C PHE A 28 -24.23 18.64 -26.56
N SER A 29 -23.52 19.46 -27.34
CA SER A 29 -23.42 19.29 -28.83
C SER A 29 -22.13 18.57 -29.26
N LYS A 30 -21.19 18.30 -28.34
CA LYS A 30 -19.87 17.75 -28.66
C LYS A 30 -19.66 16.33 -28.24
N ILE A 31 -20.50 15.79 -27.35
CA ILE A 31 -20.34 14.42 -26.84
C ILE A 31 -20.78 13.44 -27.95
N ILE A 32 -19.78 12.73 -28.49
CA ILE A 32 -19.96 11.68 -29.50
C ILE A 32 -19.79 10.30 -28.83
N GLU A 33 -18.93 10.21 -27.81
CA GLU A 33 -18.67 9.00 -27.02
C GLU A 33 -19.07 9.21 -25.56
N PRO A 34 -19.41 8.14 -24.80
CA PRO A 34 -19.72 8.27 -23.39
C PRO A 34 -18.57 8.93 -22.61
N LYS A 35 -18.91 9.95 -21.81
CA LYS A 35 -17.99 10.61 -20.89
C LYS A 35 -18.42 10.37 -19.47
N GLU A 36 -17.44 10.19 -18.61
CA GLU A 36 -17.62 9.93 -17.18
C GLU A 36 -16.89 10.98 -16.35
N ASP A 37 -17.55 11.48 -15.31
CA ASP A 37 -16.96 12.41 -14.34
C ASP A 37 -17.57 12.22 -12.95
N MET A 38 -16.93 12.83 -11.96
CA MET A 38 -17.39 12.81 -10.57
C MET A 38 -17.90 14.18 -10.16
N LEU A 39 -19.08 14.21 -9.53
CA LEU A 39 -19.69 15.41 -9.00
C LEU A 39 -19.67 15.36 -7.47
N HIS A 40 -18.90 16.26 -6.86
CA HIS A 40 -18.89 16.44 -5.41
C HIS A 40 -19.91 17.50 -5.02
N LEU A 41 -20.93 17.11 -4.28
CA LEU A 41 -22.00 18.02 -3.87
C LEU A 41 -21.70 18.67 -2.52
N PRO A 42 -22.28 19.88 -2.26
CA PRO A 42 -22.09 20.61 -1.00
C PRO A 42 -22.58 19.84 0.24
N ASN A 43 -23.46 18.87 0.08
CA ASN A 43 -23.97 18.01 1.15
C ASN A 43 -23.05 16.83 1.49
N GLY A 44 -21.83 16.78 0.92
CA GLY A 44 -20.85 15.72 1.12
C GLY A 44 -21.07 14.47 0.27
N LYS A 45 -22.12 14.42 -0.55
CA LYS A 45 -22.35 13.31 -1.47
C LYS A 45 -21.47 13.43 -2.71
N THR A 46 -21.06 12.26 -3.23
CA THR A 46 -20.34 12.18 -4.50
C THR A 46 -21.11 11.28 -5.46
N PHE A 47 -21.39 11.83 -6.63
CA PHE A 47 -22.05 11.09 -7.71
C PHE A 47 -21.06 10.85 -8.86
N ARG A 48 -21.06 9.63 -9.35
CA ARG A 48 -20.51 9.30 -10.66
C ARG A 48 -21.55 9.64 -11.69
N ARG A 49 -21.21 10.55 -12.64
CA ARG A 49 -22.06 10.96 -13.74
C ARG A 49 -21.53 10.38 -15.03
N VAL A 50 -22.38 9.68 -15.76
CA VAL A 50 -22.11 9.23 -17.14
C VAL A 50 -22.99 10.02 -18.08
N ARG A 51 -22.40 10.62 -19.10
CA ARG A 51 -23.07 11.34 -20.18
C ARG A 51 -22.84 10.59 -21.48
N ALA A 52 -23.90 10.19 -22.18
CA ALA A 52 -23.80 9.45 -23.42
C ALA A 52 -24.76 10.04 -24.49
N PRO A 53 -24.39 9.99 -25.77
CA PRO A 53 -25.30 10.41 -26.86
C PRO A 53 -26.49 9.48 -26.93
N HIS A 54 -27.70 10.05 -27.12
CA HIS A 54 -28.90 9.27 -27.33
C HIS A 54 -29.12 9.02 -28.84
N PRO A 55 -29.50 7.80 -29.27
CA PRO A 55 -29.65 7.49 -30.72
C PRO A 55 -30.64 8.36 -31.45
N MET A 56 -31.68 8.89 -30.80
CA MET A 56 -32.68 9.78 -31.35
C MET A 56 -32.35 11.27 -31.16
N GLY A 57 -31.11 11.60 -30.83
CA GLY A 57 -30.64 12.95 -30.51
C GLY A 57 -30.70 13.31 -29.05
N GLY A 58 -29.79 14.22 -28.64
CA GLY A 58 -29.62 14.63 -27.24
C GLY A 58 -28.66 13.74 -26.43
N LEU A 59 -28.67 13.90 -25.12
CA LEU A 59 -27.81 13.17 -24.19
C LEU A 59 -28.63 12.41 -23.14
N ILE A 60 -28.13 11.26 -22.77
CA ILE A 60 -28.52 10.50 -21.59
C ILE A 60 -27.57 10.85 -20.46
N PHE A 61 -28.13 11.12 -19.27
CA PHE A 61 -27.39 11.33 -18.03
C PHE A 61 -27.74 10.22 -17.07
N ALA A 62 -26.73 9.45 -16.65
CA ALA A 62 -26.87 8.50 -15.56
C ALA A 62 -26.07 9.00 -14.34
N TYR A 63 -26.67 8.93 -13.17
CA TYR A 63 -26.06 9.33 -11.90
C TYR A 63 -26.07 8.15 -10.94
N GLU A 64 -24.92 7.83 -10.41
CA GLU A 64 -24.73 6.78 -9.39
C GLU A 64 -24.19 7.44 -8.11
N ASP A 65 -24.90 7.28 -6.98
CA ASP A 65 -24.36 7.72 -5.67
C ASP A 65 -23.27 6.73 -5.24
N ILE A 66 -22.02 7.22 -5.25
CA ILE A 66 -20.83 6.43 -4.88
C ILE A 66 -20.25 6.89 -3.52
N SER A 67 -20.98 7.68 -2.76
CA SER A 67 -20.53 8.26 -1.50
C SER A 67 -20.05 7.21 -0.52
N ASP A 68 -20.86 6.17 -0.26
CA ASP A 68 -20.53 5.09 0.69
C ASP A 68 -19.33 4.27 0.22
N LYS A 69 -19.23 4.01 -1.08
CA LYS A 69 -18.11 3.27 -1.67
C LYS A 69 -16.81 4.04 -1.51
N LEU A 70 -16.82 5.35 -1.77
CA LEU A 70 -15.64 6.20 -1.59
C LEU A 70 -15.26 6.34 -0.10
N ALA A 71 -16.23 6.52 0.79
CA ALA A 71 -16.00 6.60 2.22
C ALA A 71 -15.35 5.31 2.75
N THR A 72 -15.88 4.14 2.35
CA THR A 72 -15.32 2.83 2.73
C THR A 72 -13.89 2.65 2.21
N THR A 73 -13.66 2.99 0.93
CA THR A 73 -12.31 2.90 0.33
C THR A 73 -11.32 3.83 1.03
N SER A 74 -11.74 5.07 1.33
CA SER A 74 -10.89 6.05 2.02
C SER A 74 -10.58 5.62 3.45
N ALA A 75 -11.57 5.10 4.20
CA ALA A 75 -11.36 4.58 5.54
C ALA A 75 -10.40 3.37 5.54
N TYR A 76 -10.54 2.46 4.59
CA TYR A 76 -9.63 1.33 4.42
C TYR A 76 -8.20 1.78 4.11
N ASN A 77 -8.03 2.71 3.18
CA ASN A 77 -6.71 3.24 2.84
C ASN A 77 -6.07 4.00 4.02
N ALA A 78 -6.87 4.75 4.79
CA ALA A 78 -6.39 5.42 6.01
C ALA A 78 -5.93 4.40 7.06
N LEU A 79 -6.66 3.31 7.25
CA LEU A 79 -6.27 2.24 8.17
C LEU A 79 -4.95 1.58 7.74
N LEU A 80 -4.79 1.27 6.46
CA LEU A 80 -3.53 0.72 5.93
C LEU A 80 -2.36 1.67 6.12
N ALA A 81 -2.57 2.97 5.90
CA ALA A 81 -1.53 3.98 6.11
C ALA A 81 -1.08 4.03 7.58
N VAL A 82 -2.04 4.02 8.52
CA VAL A 82 -1.73 3.99 9.96
C VAL A 82 -0.98 2.71 10.35
N GLN A 83 -1.40 1.54 9.84
CA GLN A 83 -0.69 0.28 10.11
C GLN A 83 0.76 0.32 9.59
N SER A 84 0.97 0.82 8.37
CA SER A 84 2.31 0.97 7.80
C SER A 84 3.16 1.94 8.61
N GLU A 85 2.60 3.07 9.03
CA GLU A 85 3.30 4.06 9.86
C GLU A 85 3.69 3.49 11.23
N MET A 86 2.82 2.69 11.85
CA MET A 86 3.14 2.00 13.11
C MET A 86 4.34 1.06 12.94
N LEU A 87 4.36 0.24 11.89
CA LEU A 87 5.46 -0.68 11.62
C LEU A 87 6.78 0.07 11.30
N GLU A 88 6.71 1.19 10.57
CA GLU A 88 7.87 2.02 10.26
C GLU A 88 8.50 2.65 11.51
N ASN A 89 7.69 2.98 12.52
CA ASN A 89 8.14 3.62 13.75
C ASN A 89 8.57 2.62 14.85
N LEU A 90 8.54 1.32 14.59
CA LEU A 90 9.10 0.33 15.52
C LEU A 90 10.63 0.49 15.60
N PHE A 91 11.16 0.42 16.83
CA PHE A 91 12.62 0.40 17.07
C PHE A 91 13.24 -0.89 16.54
N ASP A 92 12.52 -2.00 16.62
CA ASP A 92 12.96 -3.31 16.12
C ASP A 92 12.90 -3.32 14.58
N ALA A 93 13.84 -4.02 13.98
CA ALA A 93 13.84 -4.22 12.53
C ALA A 93 12.81 -5.29 12.18
N VAL A 94 11.92 -4.99 11.22
CA VAL A 94 10.82 -5.87 10.81
C VAL A 94 10.83 -6.07 9.31
N ILE A 95 10.65 -7.33 8.89
CA ILE A 95 10.38 -7.71 7.51
C ILE A 95 9.21 -8.69 7.44
N ILE A 96 8.49 -8.67 6.33
CA ILE A 96 7.39 -9.60 6.07
C ILE A 96 7.57 -10.20 4.67
N PHE A 97 7.57 -11.52 4.61
CA PHE A 97 7.49 -12.27 3.36
C PHE A 97 6.04 -12.68 3.09
N GLY A 98 5.61 -12.53 1.84
CA GLY A 98 4.30 -13.04 1.41
C GLY A 98 4.29 -14.56 1.30
N SER A 99 3.10 -15.15 1.13
CA SER A 99 2.92 -16.60 0.92
C SER A 99 3.65 -17.14 -0.32
N ASN A 100 4.07 -16.28 -1.24
CA ASN A 100 4.90 -16.61 -2.41
C ASN A 100 6.42 -16.64 -2.08
N GLY A 101 6.81 -16.44 -0.82
CA GLY A 101 8.21 -16.41 -0.37
C GLY A 101 8.99 -15.14 -0.79
N ARG A 102 8.31 -14.11 -1.29
CA ARG A 102 8.91 -12.83 -1.68
C ARG A 102 8.72 -11.78 -0.59
N LEU A 103 9.73 -10.91 -0.43
CA LEU A 103 9.65 -9.78 0.50
C LEU A 103 8.50 -8.85 0.11
N LYS A 104 7.61 -8.55 1.08
CA LYS A 104 6.44 -7.68 0.90
C LYS A 104 6.54 -6.38 1.67
N PHE A 105 7.22 -6.42 2.80
CA PHE A 105 7.38 -5.26 3.67
C PHE A 105 8.73 -5.30 4.37
N TYR A 106 9.30 -4.15 4.59
CA TYR A 106 10.44 -3.91 5.46
C TYR A 106 10.34 -2.50 6.06
N ASN A 107 10.77 -2.32 7.31
CA ASN A 107 10.80 -1.00 7.92
C ASN A 107 12.19 -0.35 7.83
N GLN A 108 12.26 0.94 8.18
CA GLN A 108 13.51 1.70 8.13
C GLN A 108 14.56 1.16 9.12
N SER A 109 14.13 0.58 10.26
CA SER A 109 15.03 -0.04 11.22
C SER A 109 15.78 -1.23 10.61
N TYR A 110 15.11 -2.03 9.76
CA TYR A 110 15.75 -3.13 9.03
C TYR A 110 16.82 -2.62 8.05
N VAL A 111 16.51 -1.58 7.29
CA VAL A 111 17.48 -0.96 6.36
C VAL A 111 18.73 -0.50 7.09
N LYS A 112 18.57 0.14 8.26
CA LYS A 112 19.69 0.61 9.09
C LYS A 112 20.47 -0.54 9.70
N LEU A 113 19.78 -1.58 10.21
CA LEU A 113 20.42 -2.72 10.87
C LEU A 113 21.33 -3.50 9.94
N TRP A 114 20.88 -3.75 8.71
CA TRP A 114 21.57 -4.58 7.73
C TRP A 114 22.24 -3.78 6.59
N GLU A 115 22.21 -2.44 6.65
CA GLU A 115 22.79 -1.55 5.64
C GLU A 115 22.38 -1.94 4.21
N CYS A 116 21.13 -2.34 4.05
CA CYS A 116 20.62 -2.77 2.76
C CYS A 116 20.32 -1.59 1.85
N LYS A 117 20.55 -1.78 0.55
CA LYS A 117 20.13 -0.80 -0.46
C LYS A 117 18.62 -0.94 -0.69
N LYS A 118 17.87 0.17 -0.64
CA LYS A 118 16.42 0.15 -0.89
C LYS A 118 16.06 -0.47 -2.23
N ASN A 119 16.76 -0.14 -3.30
CA ASN A 119 16.51 -0.71 -4.63
C ASN A 119 16.60 -2.25 -4.66
N PHE A 120 17.43 -2.86 -3.80
CA PHE A 120 17.50 -4.32 -3.69
C PHE A 120 16.24 -4.87 -3.00
N LEU A 121 15.80 -4.23 -1.92
CA LEU A 121 14.61 -4.63 -1.17
C LEU A 121 13.32 -4.40 -1.97
N ASP A 122 13.24 -3.32 -2.73
CA ASP A 122 12.09 -2.97 -3.59
C ASP A 122 11.91 -3.96 -4.76
N ASN A 123 12.95 -4.74 -5.10
CA ASN A 123 12.85 -5.84 -6.06
C ASN A 123 12.26 -7.13 -5.46
N GLU A 124 11.70 -7.07 -4.27
CA GLU A 124 11.06 -8.20 -3.58
C GLU A 124 11.95 -9.46 -3.52
N PRO A 125 13.18 -9.39 -2.96
CA PRO A 125 14.06 -10.56 -2.90
C PRO A 125 13.43 -11.70 -2.10
N ASN A 126 13.83 -12.93 -2.36
CA ASN A 126 13.50 -14.07 -1.53
C ASN A 126 14.41 -14.15 -0.29
N LEU A 127 14.09 -15.05 0.64
CA LEU A 127 14.85 -15.22 1.89
C LEU A 127 16.33 -15.57 1.64
N ASN A 128 16.64 -16.41 0.64
CA ASN A 128 17.99 -16.77 0.29
C ASN A 128 18.82 -15.58 -0.18
N GLU A 129 18.26 -14.79 -1.11
CA GLU A 129 18.88 -13.57 -1.64
C GLU A 129 19.12 -12.55 -0.53
N LEU A 130 18.16 -12.45 0.40
CA LEU A 130 18.25 -11.55 1.53
C LEU A 130 19.40 -11.95 2.48
N LEU A 131 19.47 -13.22 2.87
CA LEU A 131 20.55 -13.72 3.73
C LEU A 131 21.92 -13.54 3.07
N ASP A 132 22.06 -13.81 1.77
CA ASP A 132 23.31 -13.58 1.05
C ASP A 132 23.77 -12.12 1.09
N SER A 133 22.82 -11.17 1.09
CA SER A 133 23.15 -9.76 1.26
C SER A 133 23.69 -9.40 2.65
N GLN A 134 23.36 -10.23 3.66
CA GLN A 134 23.78 -10.07 5.06
C GLN A 134 25.11 -10.74 5.39
N LYS A 135 25.65 -11.58 4.49
CA LYS A 135 26.90 -12.34 4.67
C LYS A 135 28.07 -11.50 5.22
N LYS A 136 28.17 -10.24 4.81
CA LYS A 136 29.23 -9.30 5.24
C LYS A 136 29.29 -9.04 6.74
N PHE A 137 28.22 -9.33 7.48
CA PHE A 137 28.11 -9.12 8.93
C PHE A 137 28.52 -10.34 9.75
N PHE A 138 28.85 -11.46 9.12
CA PHE A 138 29.23 -12.69 9.77
C PHE A 138 30.71 -13.02 9.56
N SER A 139 31.30 -13.87 10.42
CA SER A 139 32.71 -14.23 10.37
C SER A 139 33.12 -14.88 9.06
N LYS A 140 34.32 -14.55 8.58
CA LYS A 140 34.92 -15.20 7.42
C LYS A 140 35.37 -16.62 7.73
N ASP A 141 35.56 -16.93 9.00
CA ASP A 141 36.07 -18.25 9.45
C ASP A 141 34.92 -19.27 9.59
N GLU A 142 33.67 -18.84 9.57
CA GLU A 142 32.50 -19.71 9.55
C GLU A 142 32.15 -20.12 8.12
N ASN A 143 31.76 -21.38 7.92
CA ASN A 143 31.19 -21.80 6.66
C ASN A 143 29.83 -21.15 6.47
N TRP A 144 29.77 -20.12 5.62
CA TRP A 144 28.56 -19.36 5.36
C TRP A 144 27.36 -20.24 4.95
N GLU A 145 27.58 -21.27 4.15
CA GLU A 145 26.50 -22.14 3.68
C GLU A 145 25.87 -22.94 4.82
N ASP A 146 26.67 -23.41 5.79
CA ASP A 146 26.17 -24.12 6.96
C ASP A 146 25.39 -23.16 7.87
N LEU A 147 25.96 -21.98 8.16
CA LEU A 147 25.29 -20.95 8.97
C LEU A 147 23.98 -20.49 8.34
N LYS A 148 23.98 -20.23 7.04
CA LYS A 148 22.80 -19.83 6.27
C LYS A 148 21.72 -20.91 6.35
N LYS A 149 22.08 -22.18 6.23
CA LYS A 149 21.16 -23.29 6.35
C LYS A 149 20.55 -23.36 7.74
N ASP A 150 21.34 -23.22 8.79
CA ASP A 150 20.86 -23.21 10.18
C ASP A 150 19.88 -22.06 10.42
N ILE A 151 20.17 -20.87 9.93
CA ILE A 151 19.26 -19.70 10.01
C ILE A 151 17.95 -20.01 9.28
N MET A 152 18.02 -20.58 8.06
CA MET A 152 16.83 -20.91 7.32
C MET A 152 15.98 -21.98 8.01
N ASP A 153 16.61 -23.03 8.54
CA ASP A 153 15.91 -24.10 9.26
C ASP A 153 15.19 -23.56 10.51
N HIS A 154 15.80 -22.58 11.20
CA HIS A 154 15.16 -21.90 12.32
C HIS A 154 13.97 -21.03 11.87
N LEU A 155 14.13 -20.23 10.81
CA LEU A 155 13.10 -19.32 10.33
C LEU A 155 11.90 -20.07 9.70
N LEU A 156 12.16 -21.16 8.98
CA LEU A 156 11.12 -21.95 8.31
C LEU A 156 10.45 -23.01 9.20
N SER A 157 10.91 -23.18 10.44
CA SER A 157 10.25 -24.08 11.37
C SER A 157 8.82 -23.59 11.64
N MET A 158 7.84 -24.54 11.66
CA MET A 158 6.39 -24.25 11.82
C MET A 158 6.00 -23.63 13.17
N THR A 159 6.93 -23.50 14.11
CA THR A 159 6.69 -22.93 15.44
C THR A 159 7.38 -21.59 15.58
N THR A 160 6.70 -20.63 16.23
CA THR A 160 7.33 -19.35 16.63
C THR A 160 8.58 -19.66 17.44
N LYS A 161 9.74 -19.33 16.91
CA LYS A 161 11.03 -19.52 17.57
C LYS A 161 11.78 -18.20 17.63
N THR A 162 12.40 -18.00 18.77
CA THR A 162 13.36 -16.92 18.98
C THR A 162 14.75 -17.55 19.09
N PHE A 163 15.71 -17.01 18.37
CA PHE A 163 17.12 -17.42 18.45
C PHE A 163 18.03 -16.20 18.38
N ILE A 164 19.28 -16.37 18.79
CA ILE A 164 20.27 -15.30 18.81
C ILE A 164 21.21 -15.47 17.62
N LEU A 165 21.36 -14.41 16.86
CA LEU A 165 22.38 -14.28 15.80
C LEU A 165 23.54 -13.43 16.31
N ASN A 166 24.74 -14.00 16.32
CA ASN A 166 25.96 -13.29 16.68
C ASN A 166 26.55 -12.65 15.42
N ARG A 167 26.69 -11.31 15.45
CA ARG A 167 27.31 -10.56 14.35
C ARG A 167 28.71 -10.13 14.78
N ASN A 168 29.74 -10.81 14.28
CA ASN A 168 31.15 -10.42 14.33
C ASN A 168 31.48 -9.23 15.26
N GLU A 169 31.60 -9.45 16.56
CA GLU A 169 32.03 -8.44 17.55
C GLU A 169 31.26 -7.10 17.53
N ILE A 170 30.15 -7.03 16.74
CA ILE A 170 29.35 -5.81 16.63
C ILE A 170 28.26 -5.81 17.69
N ASP A 171 27.35 -6.78 17.64
CA ASP A 171 26.24 -6.98 18.57
C ASP A 171 25.56 -8.33 18.35
N ASP A 172 24.83 -8.78 19.34
CA ASP A 172 23.94 -9.92 19.27
C ASP A 172 22.53 -9.44 18.87
N ILE A 173 21.88 -10.22 18.01
CA ILE A 173 20.53 -9.93 17.55
C ILE A 173 19.62 -11.07 17.92
N GLU A 174 18.57 -10.75 18.68
CA GLU A 174 17.45 -11.65 18.89
C GLU A 174 16.57 -11.65 17.63
N VAL A 175 16.39 -12.82 17.03
CA VAL A 175 15.55 -13.00 15.82
C VAL A 175 14.32 -13.80 16.20
N SER A 176 13.15 -13.32 15.83
CA SER A 176 11.88 -14.02 16.04
C SER A 176 11.12 -14.11 14.71
N ALA A 177 10.62 -15.28 14.36
CA ALA A 177 9.81 -15.53 13.19
C ALA A 177 8.42 -16.00 13.59
N VAL A 178 7.38 -15.43 12.94
CA VAL A 178 5.98 -15.75 13.16
C VAL A 178 5.28 -15.99 11.82
N ASN A 179 4.68 -17.16 11.67
CA ASN A 179 3.83 -17.46 10.53
C ASN A 179 2.43 -16.90 10.76
N MET A 180 1.92 -16.12 9.80
CA MET A 180 0.61 -15.52 9.84
C MET A 180 -0.45 -16.43 9.20
N SER A 181 -1.73 -16.18 9.50
CA SER A 181 -2.88 -16.98 9.01
C SER A 181 -3.06 -16.92 7.50
N ASP A 182 -2.56 -15.89 6.82
CA ASP A 182 -2.60 -15.72 5.36
C ASP A 182 -1.44 -16.42 4.63
N GLY A 183 -0.60 -17.16 5.37
CA GLY A 183 0.60 -17.82 4.84
C GLY A 183 1.80 -16.90 4.67
N SER A 184 1.73 -15.65 5.10
CA SER A 184 2.88 -14.77 5.19
C SER A 184 3.73 -15.06 6.43
N MET A 185 5.00 -14.63 6.42
CA MET A 185 5.93 -14.80 7.52
C MET A 185 6.50 -13.45 7.93
N MET A 186 6.35 -13.08 9.19
CA MET A 186 6.96 -11.89 9.78
C MET A 186 8.22 -12.30 10.55
N ILE A 187 9.31 -11.57 10.30
CA ILE A 187 10.58 -11.73 11.03
C ILE A 187 10.92 -10.41 11.71
N THR A 188 11.22 -10.46 12.99
CA THR A 188 11.67 -9.32 13.78
C THR A 188 13.10 -9.52 14.24
N TYR A 189 13.88 -8.45 14.22
CA TYR A 189 15.27 -8.42 14.69
C TYR A 189 15.40 -7.35 15.75
N LYS A 190 15.82 -7.75 16.93
CA LYS A 190 15.99 -6.89 18.10
C LYS A 190 17.44 -6.93 18.54
N LYS A 191 18.08 -5.77 18.66
CA LYS A 191 19.43 -5.71 19.25
C LYS A 191 19.38 -6.05 20.72
N ILE A 192 20.26 -6.95 21.13
CA ILE A 192 20.51 -7.25 22.54
C ILE A 192 21.66 -6.33 22.98
N ALA A 193 21.43 -5.57 24.05
CA ALA A 193 22.41 -4.64 24.61
C ALA A 193 23.48 -5.41 25.42
#